data_5e1b2e8664f57d901a550c3f978495dc
#
_entry.id   5e1b2e8664f57d901a550c3f978495dc
#
_cell.length_a   1.000
_cell.length_b   1.000
_cell.length_c   1.000
_cell.angle_alpha   90.00
_cell.angle_beta   90.00
_cell.angle_gamma   90.00
#
_symmetry.space_group_name_H-M   'P 1'
#
loop_
_entity.id
_entity.type
_entity.pdbx_description
1 polymer ?
#
loop_
_entity_poly.entity_id
_entity_poly.type
_entity_poly.pdbx_seq_one_letter_code
_entity_poly.pdbx_strand_id
1 'polypeptide(L)'
;MQISDDKKIKLLYRVEPGCLGPTGAQTIERFCDYANQQLVAPYFALYHFTARFDKTKAEREYSINARLLSDQHAQAYLAHFKTNKDEFEEQLDELLTQAIESFLER
;
A
#
# COMPACT_ATOMS: atom_id res chain seq x y z
N MET A 1 -19.78 7.41 -7.48
CA MET A 1 -20.08 5.96 -7.53
C MET A 1 -19.41 5.26 -6.37
N GLN A 2 -20.13 4.39 -5.68
CA GLN A 2 -19.57 3.59 -4.60
C GLN A 2 -19.33 2.17 -5.06
N ILE A 3 -18.18 1.62 -4.70
CA ILE A 3 -17.83 0.24 -4.95
C ILE A 3 -17.70 -0.42 -3.58
N SER A 4 -18.35 -1.57 -3.38
CA SER A 4 -18.23 -2.29 -2.12
C SER A 4 -16.80 -2.80 -1.92
N ASP A 5 -16.36 -2.89 -0.66
CA ASP A 5 -14.98 -3.23 -0.35
C ASP A 5 -14.56 -4.59 -0.91
N ASP A 6 -15.49 -5.54 -1.02
CA ASP A 6 -15.19 -6.85 -1.58
C ASP A 6 -14.91 -6.83 -3.09
N LYS A 7 -15.16 -5.71 -3.76
CA LYS A 7 -14.91 -5.53 -5.19
C LYS A 7 -13.75 -4.57 -5.46
N LYS A 8 -13.19 -3.97 -4.43
CA LYS A 8 -12.06 -3.07 -4.59
C LYS A 8 -10.75 -3.84 -4.68
N ILE A 9 -9.84 -3.34 -5.51
CA ILE A 9 -8.49 -3.89 -5.52
C ILE A 9 -7.78 -3.45 -4.24
N LYS A 10 -7.16 -4.41 -3.56
CA LYS A 10 -6.42 -4.12 -2.33
C LYS A 10 -4.94 -4.25 -2.63
N LEU A 11 -4.18 -3.21 -2.30
CA LEU A 11 -2.73 -3.25 -2.36
C LEU A 11 -2.20 -3.43 -0.94
N LEU A 12 -1.62 -4.60 -0.69
CA LEU A 12 -0.88 -4.85 0.54
C LEU A 12 0.56 -4.42 0.29
N TYR A 13 1.01 -3.45 1.07
CA TYR A 13 2.36 -2.90 0.97
C TYR A 13 3.13 -3.23 2.24
N ARG A 14 4.22 -3.98 2.07
CA ARG A 14 5.11 -4.31 3.19
C ARG A 14 6.21 -3.28 3.25
N VAL A 15 6.19 -2.44 4.28
CA VAL A 15 7.09 -1.30 4.43
C VAL A 15 8.40 -1.75 5.05
N GLU A 16 9.52 -1.39 4.40
CA GLU A 16 10.86 -1.71 4.90
C GLU A 16 11.16 -0.88 6.15
N PRO A 17 11.57 -1.51 7.26
CA PRO A 17 11.96 -0.74 8.46
C PRO A 17 13.05 0.28 8.20
N GLY A 18 13.97 -0.01 7.27
CA GLY A 18 15.06 0.90 6.92
C GLY A 18 14.58 2.25 6.37
N CYS A 19 13.36 2.32 5.86
CA CYS A 19 12.79 3.59 5.38
C CYS A 19 12.61 4.61 6.51
N LEU A 20 12.56 4.16 7.76
CA LEU A 20 12.38 5.02 8.92
C LEU A 20 13.70 5.37 9.63
N GLY A 21 14.84 5.01 9.04
CA GLY A 21 16.14 5.30 9.61
C GLY A 21 16.64 4.23 10.56
N PRO A 22 17.68 4.54 11.37
CA PRO A 22 18.38 3.53 12.19
C PRO A 22 17.50 2.83 13.23
N THR A 23 16.43 3.48 13.71
CA THR A 23 15.52 2.89 14.68
C THR A 23 14.25 2.34 14.06
N GLY A 24 14.24 2.19 12.74
CA GLY A 24 13.04 1.78 12.01
C GLY A 24 12.45 0.45 12.47
N ALA A 25 13.31 -0.53 12.81
CA ALA A 25 12.82 -1.83 13.28
C ALA A 25 11.98 -1.72 14.55
N GLN A 26 12.19 -0.69 15.36
CA GLN A 26 11.47 -0.47 16.62
C GLN A 26 10.17 0.32 16.41
N THR A 27 10.07 1.07 15.31
CA THR A 27 8.95 1.99 15.09
C THR A 27 8.07 1.62 13.91
N ILE A 28 8.47 0.63 13.11
CA ILE A 28 7.79 0.31 11.85
C ILE A 28 6.32 -0.07 12.04
N GLU A 29 6.00 -0.81 13.11
CA GLU A 29 4.62 -1.21 13.35
C GLU A 29 3.74 -0.01 13.66
N ARG A 30 4.24 0.93 14.47
CA ARG A 30 3.52 2.17 14.75
C ARG A 30 3.35 3.02 13.50
N PHE A 31 4.38 3.04 12.64
CA PHE A 31 4.27 3.74 11.37
C PHE A 31 3.18 3.12 10.50
N CYS A 32 3.14 1.79 10.40
CA CYS A 32 2.12 1.12 9.59
C CYS A 32 0.71 1.42 10.10
N ASP A 33 0.51 1.43 11.42
CA ASP A 33 -0.77 1.83 12.00
C ASP A 33 -1.13 3.26 11.61
N TYR A 34 -0.16 4.17 11.69
CA TYR A 34 -0.34 5.55 11.29
C TYR A 34 -0.72 5.65 9.80
N ALA A 35 0.01 4.95 8.93
CA ALA A 35 -0.25 4.98 7.50
C ALA A 35 -1.64 4.40 7.15
N ASN A 36 -2.03 3.32 7.82
CA ASN A 36 -3.35 2.73 7.62
C ASN A 36 -4.49 3.68 8.00
N GLN A 37 -4.24 4.59 8.93
CA GLN A 37 -5.23 5.58 9.36
C GLN A 37 -5.22 6.84 8.49
N GLN A 38 -4.05 7.24 7.99
CA GLN A 38 -3.86 8.53 7.33
C GLN A 38 -3.96 8.48 5.82
N LEU A 39 -3.55 7.38 5.18
CA LEU A 39 -3.49 7.32 3.73
C LEU A 39 -4.81 6.79 3.16
N VAL A 40 -5.38 7.55 2.23
CA VAL A 40 -6.66 7.22 1.61
C VAL A 40 -6.42 6.80 0.17
N ALA A 41 -6.89 5.61 -0.17
CA ALA A 41 -6.80 5.09 -1.53
C ALA A 41 -7.87 5.73 -2.43
N PRO A 42 -7.68 5.68 -3.77
CA PRO A 42 -8.77 6.03 -4.68
C PRO A 42 -10.02 5.20 -4.39
N TYR A 43 -11.18 5.70 -4.84
CA TYR A 43 -12.47 5.09 -4.49
C TYR A 43 -12.60 3.61 -4.89
N PHE A 44 -11.82 3.15 -5.86
CA PHE A 44 -11.87 1.76 -6.34
C PHE A 44 -10.86 0.85 -5.65
N ALA A 45 -10.12 1.34 -4.67
CA ALA A 45 -8.99 0.61 -4.09
C ALA A 45 -8.96 0.70 -2.57
N LEU A 46 -8.19 -0.20 -1.97
CA LEU A 46 -7.87 -0.19 -0.55
C LEU A 46 -6.36 -0.29 -0.40
N TYR A 47 -5.82 0.44 0.57
CA TYR A 47 -4.42 0.32 0.97
C TYR A 47 -4.33 -0.41 2.31
N HIS A 48 -3.34 -1.29 2.44
CA HIS A 48 -3.04 -1.95 3.71
C HIS A 48 -1.53 -1.97 3.88
N PHE A 49 -1.05 -1.38 4.98
CA PHE A 49 0.38 -1.32 5.27
C PHE A 49 0.75 -2.23 6.42
N THR A 50 1.83 -2.98 6.24
CA THR A 50 2.37 -3.85 7.28
C THR A 50 3.89 -3.82 7.20
N ALA A 51 4.57 -4.26 8.27
CA ALA A 51 6.03 -4.24 8.30
C ALA A 51 6.61 -5.40 7.50
N ARG A 52 7.70 -5.13 6.77
CA ARG A 52 8.39 -6.17 6.00
C ARG A 52 9.52 -6.76 6.82
N PHE A 53 9.19 -7.66 7.73
CA PHE A 53 10.19 -8.40 8.50
C PHE A 53 10.65 -9.66 7.75
N ASP A 54 9.77 -10.26 6.97
CA ASP A 54 10.06 -11.46 6.20
C ASP A 54 10.40 -11.06 4.76
N LYS A 55 11.70 -11.09 4.44
CA LYS A 55 12.19 -10.67 3.12
C LYS A 55 11.87 -11.69 2.02
N THR A 56 11.36 -12.85 2.37
CA THR A 56 10.93 -13.83 1.35
C THR A 56 9.58 -13.48 0.76
N LYS A 57 8.82 -12.62 1.41
CA LYS A 57 7.52 -12.17 0.90
C LYS A 57 7.69 -10.93 0.03
N ALA A 58 6.84 -10.82 -0.99
CA ALA A 58 6.87 -9.68 -1.89
C ALA A 58 6.60 -8.37 -1.15
N GLU A 59 7.19 -7.29 -1.62
CA GLU A 59 6.95 -5.97 -1.05
C GLU A 59 5.51 -5.51 -1.29
N ARG A 60 4.95 -5.84 -2.45
CA ARG A 60 3.59 -5.47 -2.82
C ARG A 60 2.82 -6.68 -3.29
N GLU A 61 1.56 -6.77 -2.85
CA GLU A 61 0.65 -7.82 -3.31
C GLU A 61 -0.71 -7.21 -3.60
N TYR A 62 -1.29 -7.60 -4.72
CA TYR A 62 -2.63 -7.18 -5.09
C TYR A 62 -3.62 -8.31 -4.86
N SER A 63 -4.81 -7.95 -4.37
CA SER A 63 -5.88 -8.93 -4.15
C SER A 63 -7.25 -8.28 -4.30
N ILE A 64 -8.26 -9.12 -4.53
CA ILE A 64 -9.66 -8.71 -4.46
C ILE A 64 -10.38 -9.78 -3.65
N ASN A 65 -11.06 -9.34 -2.61
CA ASN A 65 -11.82 -10.23 -1.72
C ASN A 65 -10.97 -11.41 -1.23
N ALA A 66 -9.75 -11.10 -0.77
CA ALA A 66 -8.78 -12.06 -0.24
C ALA A 66 -8.19 -13.02 -1.29
N ARG A 67 -8.44 -12.81 -2.57
CA ARG A 67 -7.83 -13.60 -3.65
C ARG A 67 -6.68 -12.82 -4.24
N LEU A 68 -5.49 -13.43 -4.23
CA LEU A 68 -4.31 -12.81 -4.84
C LEU A 68 -4.49 -12.68 -6.34
N LEU A 69 -4.06 -11.55 -6.88
CA LEU A 69 -4.10 -11.29 -8.31
C LEU A 69 -2.69 -11.41 -8.89
N SER A 70 -2.60 -11.94 -10.10
CA SER A 70 -1.38 -11.84 -10.89
C SER A 70 -1.18 -10.38 -11.31
N ASP A 71 0.05 -10.02 -11.73
CA ASP A 71 0.32 -8.70 -12.27
C ASP A 71 -0.60 -8.37 -13.43
N GLN A 72 -0.85 -9.35 -14.29
CA GLN A 72 -1.71 -9.17 -15.45
C GLN A 72 -3.15 -8.83 -15.03
N HIS A 73 -3.68 -9.55 -14.05
CA HIS A 73 -5.04 -9.29 -13.56
C HIS A 73 -5.14 -7.95 -12.84
N ALA A 74 -4.13 -7.60 -12.05
CA ALA A 74 -4.09 -6.30 -11.39
C ALA A 74 -4.07 -5.17 -12.42
N GLN A 75 -3.25 -5.31 -13.46
CA GLN A 75 -3.16 -4.32 -14.52
C GLN A 75 -4.50 -4.18 -15.25
N ALA A 76 -5.17 -5.29 -15.54
CA ALA A 76 -6.47 -5.26 -16.21
C ALA A 76 -7.53 -4.54 -15.37
N TYR A 77 -7.53 -4.79 -14.05
CA TYR A 77 -8.45 -4.10 -13.15
C TYR A 77 -8.19 -2.59 -13.16
N LEU A 78 -6.92 -2.20 -13.03
CA LEU A 78 -6.54 -0.78 -12.99
C LEU A 78 -6.85 -0.09 -14.32
N ALA A 79 -6.67 -0.78 -15.45
CA ALA A 79 -7.00 -0.23 -16.76
C ALA A 79 -8.48 0.09 -16.87
N HIS A 80 -9.35 -0.69 -16.24
CA HIS A 80 -10.78 -0.43 -16.20
C HIS A 80 -11.09 0.94 -15.57
N PHE A 81 -10.24 1.40 -14.64
CA PHE A 81 -10.38 2.71 -14.00
C PHE A 81 -9.45 3.75 -14.61
N LYS A 82 -8.98 3.51 -15.83
CA LYS A 82 -8.17 4.45 -16.62
C LYS A 82 -6.82 4.79 -16.00
N THR A 83 -6.23 3.82 -15.32
CA THR A 83 -4.90 3.94 -14.73
C THR A 83 -4.09 2.68 -15.04
N ASN A 84 -2.89 2.58 -14.49
CA ASN A 84 -2.03 1.41 -14.64
C ASN A 84 -1.24 1.21 -13.35
N LYS A 85 -0.52 0.07 -13.26
CA LYS A 85 0.22 -0.26 -12.05
C LYS A 85 1.28 0.81 -11.73
N ASP A 86 2.00 1.28 -12.74
CA ASP A 86 3.07 2.25 -12.51
C ASP A 86 2.53 3.55 -11.92
N GLU A 87 1.47 4.09 -12.48
CA GLU A 87 0.85 5.30 -11.96
C GLU A 87 0.26 5.09 -10.57
N PHE A 88 -0.41 3.96 -10.38
CA PHE A 88 -1.04 3.64 -9.10
C PHE A 88 -0.01 3.53 -7.99
N GLU A 89 1.10 2.82 -8.26
CA GLU A 89 2.17 2.64 -7.29
C GLU A 89 2.96 3.94 -7.07
N GLU A 90 3.13 4.74 -8.11
CA GLU A 90 3.80 6.03 -7.99
C GLU A 90 3.03 6.99 -7.09
N GLN A 91 1.71 7.05 -7.23
CA GLN A 91 0.86 7.86 -6.36
C GLN A 91 0.97 7.40 -4.90
N LEU A 92 0.96 6.08 -4.69
CA LEU A 92 1.13 5.54 -3.35
C LEU A 92 2.50 5.88 -2.79
N ASP A 93 3.56 5.74 -3.58
CA ASP A 93 4.91 6.04 -3.14
C ASP A 93 5.06 7.50 -2.72
N GLU A 94 4.43 8.42 -3.41
CA GLU A 94 4.42 9.83 -3.02
C GLU A 94 3.71 10.05 -1.70
N LEU A 95 2.54 9.45 -1.52
CA LEU A 95 1.80 9.53 -0.27
C LEU A 95 2.58 8.92 0.88
N LEU A 96 3.23 7.78 0.62
CA LEU A 96 4.01 7.07 1.62
C LEU A 96 5.22 7.90 2.04
N THR A 97 5.91 8.54 1.10
CA THR A 97 7.04 9.41 1.40
C THR A 97 6.60 10.56 2.32
N GLN A 98 5.49 11.20 1.99
CA GLN A 98 4.95 12.27 2.82
C GLN A 98 4.55 11.78 4.20
N ALA A 99 3.97 10.59 4.28
CA ALA A 99 3.59 9.99 5.56
C ALA A 99 4.81 9.69 6.43
N ILE A 100 5.89 9.19 5.82
CA ILE A 100 7.14 8.94 6.54
C ILE A 100 7.69 10.23 7.12
N GLU A 101 7.75 11.29 6.32
CA GLU A 101 8.23 12.60 6.77
C GLU A 101 7.38 13.12 7.93
N SER A 102 6.06 13.06 7.80
CA SER A 102 5.15 13.52 8.86
C SER A 102 5.30 12.70 10.13
N PHE A 103 5.46 11.40 10.00
CA PHE A 103 5.61 10.49 11.14
C PHE A 103 6.91 10.77 11.90
N LEU A 104 8.01 11.00 11.18
CA LEU A 104 9.32 11.23 11.77
C LEU A 104 9.42 12.61 12.43
N GLU A 105 8.58 13.56 12.06
CA GLU A 105 8.53 14.89 12.65
C GLU A 105 7.74 14.95 13.96
N ARG A 106 7.10 13.88 14.34
CA ARG A 106 6.23 13.86 15.53
C ARG A 106 6.99 13.76 16.83
#